data_afc7f2d46ae64d3b05c9d7259553546a
#
_entry.id   afc7f2d46ae64d3b05c9d7259553546a
#
_cell.length_a   1.000
_cell.length_b   1.000
_cell.length_c   1.000
_cell.angle_alpha   90.00
_cell.angle_beta   90.00
_cell.angle_gamma   90.00
#
_symmetry.space_group_name_H-M   'P 1'
#
loop_
_entity.id
_entity.type
_entity.pdbx_description
1 polymer ?
#
loop_
_entity_poly.entity_id
_entity_poly.type
_entity_poly.pdbx_seq_one_letter_code
_entity_poly.pdbx_strand_id
1 'polypeptide(L)'
;DTSVYSTYLYVHTKIMEMGYEAEIVSGITSFCAVAARLNIGLVEKAEELHVIPASYQIEEALKLKGTKVLMKAASKMGEVKKMLMECGQDVVMIENCGMPGEKIHRSAEEIPEDASYYSLIIVKEK
;
A
#
# COMPACT_ATOMS: atom_id res chain seq x y z
N ASP A 1 6.37 -3.74 8.45
CA ASP A 1 7.68 -3.35 8.98
C ASP A 1 7.51 -2.24 9.99
N THR A 2 8.33 -2.25 11.04
CA THR A 2 8.27 -1.28 12.13
C THR A 2 8.70 0.14 11.74
N SER A 3 9.28 0.33 10.57
CA SER A 3 9.69 1.64 10.07
C SER A 3 8.73 2.24 9.05
N VAL A 4 7.65 1.53 8.66
CA VAL A 4 6.71 1.98 7.64
C VAL A 4 5.32 2.14 8.24
N TYR A 5 4.89 3.37 8.47
CA TYR A 5 3.58 3.73 9.05
C TYR A 5 3.28 2.99 10.35
N SER A 6 4.27 2.79 11.20
CA SER A 6 4.14 2.01 12.42
C SER A 6 3.84 2.88 13.63
N THR A 7 2.89 2.45 14.43
CA THR A 7 2.61 3.06 15.74
C THR A 7 3.84 2.98 16.66
N TYR A 8 4.66 1.94 16.50
CA TYR A 8 5.89 1.80 17.27
C TYR A 8 6.82 3.01 17.15
N LEU A 9 6.84 3.70 16.02
CA LEU A 9 7.72 4.86 15.83
C LEU A 9 7.45 5.97 16.85
N TYR A 10 6.21 6.16 17.27
CA TYR A 10 5.88 7.11 18.33
C TYR A 10 6.50 6.70 19.66
N VAL A 11 6.42 5.42 19.98
CA VAL A 11 7.01 4.85 21.21
C VAL A 11 8.52 4.95 21.14
N HIS A 12 9.11 4.59 20.00
CA HIS A 12 10.56 4.66 19.77
C HIS A 12 11.09 6.07 20.02
N THR A 13 10.47 7.08 19.39
CA THR A 13 10.85 8.48 19.55
C THR A 13 10.78 8.90 21.01
N LYS A 14 9.70 8.55 21.70
CA LYS A 14 9.50 8.92 23.10
C LYS A 14 10.56 8.29 24.03
N ILE A 15 10.88 7.02 23.81
CA ILE A 15 11.90 6.31 24.58
C ILE A 15 13.28 6.94 24.38
N MET A 16 13.62 7.29 23.15
CA MET A 16 14.88 7.95 22.81
C MET A 16 14.97 9.33 23.49
N GLU A 17 13.89 10.11 23.48
CA GLU A 17 13.82 11.41 24.16
C GLU A 17 14.04 11.28 25.68
N MET A 18 13.63 10.16 26.26
CA MET A 18 13.83 9.87 27.70
C MET A 18 15.27 9.43 28.04
N GLY A 19 16.14 9.33 27.04
CA GLY A 19 17.55 8.96 27.23
C GLY A 19 17.82 7.46 27.23
N TYR A 20 16.85 6.63 26.88
CA TYR A 20 17.04 5.18 26.74
C TYR A 20 17.47 4.83 25.32
N GLU A 21 18.17 3.72 25.19
CA GLU A 21 18.48 3.15 23.88
C GLU A 21 17.28 2.33 23.38
N ALA A 22 17.01 2.43 22.10
CA ALA A 22 15.96 1.64 21.44
C ALA A 22 16.39 1.33 20.01
N GLU A 23 16.11 0.12 19.56
CA GLU A 23 16.45 -0.32 18.20
C GLU A 23 15.17 -0.61 17.42
N ILE A 24 15.23 -0.34 16.10
CA ILE A 24 14.17 -0.73 15.18
C ILE A 24 14.58 -2.06 14.57
N VAL A 25 13.74 -3.07 14.78
CA VAL A 25 13.94 -4.39 14.14
C VAL A 25 13.05 -4.43 12.91
N SER A 26 13.66 -4.61 11.75
CA SER A 26 12.93 -4.66 10.48
C SER A 26 12.13 -5.95 10.33
N GLY A 27 11.07 -5.89 9.56
CA GLY A 27 10.27 -7.02 9.17
C GLY A 27 9.97 -6.96 7.68
N ILE A 28 9.03 -7.78 7.22
CA ILE A 28 8.56 -7.76 5.84
C ILE A 28 7.47 -6.70 5.74
N THR A 29 7.64 -5.75 4.82
CA THR A 29 6.60 -4.73 4.57
C THR A 29 5.36 -5.37 3.95
N SER A 30 4.19 -4.76 4.17
CA SER A 30 2.94 -5.27 3.63
C SER A 30 2.95 -5.37 2.10
N PHE A 31 3.52 -4.40 1.42
CA PHE A 31 3.56 -4.42 -0.04
C PHE A 31 4.50 -5.49 -0.59
N CYS A 32 5.58 -5.84 0.10
CA CYS A 32 6.43 -6.97 -0.26
C CYS A 32 5.71 -8.30 -0.03
N ALA A 33 4.99 -8.42 1.08
CA ALA A 33 4.19 -9.61 1.37
C ALA A 33 3.08 -9.82 0.32
N VAL A 34 2.42 -8.74 -0.08
CA VAL A 34 1.38 -8.76 -1.11
C VAL A 34 1.96 -9.18 -2.47
N ALA A 35 3.09 -8.60 -2.86
CA ALA A 35 3.75 -8.95 -4.11
C ALA A 35 4.12 -10.44 -4.15
N ALA A 36 4.65 -10.97 -3.05
CA ALA A 36 4.97 -12.39 -2.94
C ALA A 36 3.71 -13.25 -3.03
N ARG A 37 2.63 -12.85 -2.37
CA ARG A 37 1.35 -13.57 -2.42
C ARG A 37 0.77 -13.60 -3.83
N LEU A 38 0.91 -12.52 -4.58
CA LEU A 38 0.46 -12.41 -5.97
C LEU A 38 1.46 -13.02 -6.96
N ASN A 39 2.63 -13.41 -6.50
CA ASN A 39 3.72 -13.94 -7.31
C ASN A 39 4.17 -12.97 -8.41
N ILE A 40 4.33 -11.70 -8.06
CA ILE A 40 4.77 -10.64 -8.98
C ILE A 40 5.96 -9.89 -8.41
N GLY A 41 6.77 -9.31 -9.30
CA GLY A 41 7.74 -8.29 -8.93
C GLY A 41 7.07 -6.93 -8.87
N LEU A 42 7.44 -6.11 -7.90
CA LEU A 42 6.94 -4.74 -7.82
C LEU A 42 7.61 -3.84 -8.85
N VAL A 43 8.92 -3.90 -8.92
CA VAL A 43 9.73 -3.09 -9.85
C VAL A 43 10.88 -3.92 -10.39
N GLU A 44 11.28 -3.61 -11.60
CA GLU A 44 12.43 -4.24 -12.26
C GLU A 44 13.32 -3.18 -12.89
N LYS A 45 14.62 -3.48 -13.00
CA LYS A 45 15.60 -2.59 -13.64
C LYS A 45 15.62 -1.19 -13.00
N ALA A 46 15.29 -0.16 -13.78
CA ALA A 46 15.30 1.23 -13.36
C ALA A 46 13.91 1.78 -13.03
N GLU A 47 12.90 0.93 -12.92
CA GLU A 47 11.56 1.37 -12.56
C GLU A 47 11.53 1.95 -11.15
N GLU A 48 10.73 2.98 -10.94
CA GLU A 48 10.54 3.60 -9.63
C GLU A 48 9.43 2.90 -8.85
N LEU A 49 9.57 2.88 -7.54
CA LEU A 49 8.52 2.42 -6.62
C LEU A 49 8.09 3.58 -5.74
N HIS A 50 6.80 3.89 -5.76
CA HIS A 50 6.21 4.93 -4.93
C HIS A 50 5.23 4.31 -3.94
N VAL A 51 5.44 4.56 -2.65
CA VAL A 51 4.53 4.11 -1.59
C VAL A 51 3.77 5.34 -1.09
N ILE A 52 2.46 5.33 -1.25
CA ILE A 52 1.64 6.53 -1.13
C ILE A 52 0.43 6.29 -0.23
N PRO A 53 0.17 7.18 0.77
CA PRO A 53 -1.07 7.13 1.53
C PRO A 53 -2.21 7.70 0.67
N ALA A 54 -3.02 6.82 0.09
CA ALA A 54 -4.03 7.17 -0.91
C ALA A 54 -5.19 8.03 -0.38
N SER A 55 -5.26 8.25 0.92
CA SER A 55 -6.27 9.14 1.52
C SER A 55 -5.97 10.63 1.29
N TYR A 56 -4.80 10.98 0.75
CA TYR A 56 -4.38 12.38 0.63
C TYR A 56 -4.23 12.89 -0.80
N GLN A 57 -3.45 12.24 -1.65
CA GLN A 57 -3.06 12.78 -2.96
C GLN A 57 -3.10 11.74 -4.07
N ILE A 58 -4.21 11.02 -4.19
CA ILE A 58 -4.33 9.94 -5.17
C ILE A 58 -4.18 10.43 -6.63
N GLU A 59 -4.76 11.58 -6.96
CA GLU A 59 -4.74 12.11 -8.32
C GLU A 59 -3.31 12.36 -8.82
N GLU A 60 -2.50 13.03 -8.00
CA GLU A 60 -1.10 13.29 -8.35
C GLU A 60 -0.28 11.99 -8.33
N ALA A 61 -0.58 11.09 -7.40
CA ALA A 61 0.10 9.82 -7.29
C ALA A 61 -0.02 8.97 -8.56
N LEU A 62 -1.19 8.95 -9.18
CA LEU A 62 -1.43 8.15 -10.38
C LEU A 62 -0.71 8.68 -11.62
N LYS A 63 -0.22 9.91 -11.59
CA LYS A 63 0.59 10.50 -12.66
C LYS A 63 2.06 10.12 -12.58
N LEU A 64 2.51 9.57 -11.47
CA LEU A 64 3.91 9.18 -11.29
C LEU A 64 4.25 7.98 -12.16
N LYS A 65 5.50 7.94 -12.61
CA LYS A 65 6.03 6.81 -13.38
C LYS A 65 6.32 5.64 -12.44
N GLY A 66 6.31 4.43 -13.01
CA GLY A 66 6.65 3.23 -12.28
C GLY A 66 5.49 2.62 -11.52
N THR A 67 5.80 1.86 -10.50
CA THR A 67 4.81 1.17 -9.69
C THR A 67 4.40 2.03 -8.49
N LYS A 68 3.10 2.14 -8.27
CA LYS A 68 2.53 2.84 -7.12
C LYS A 68 1.88 1.84 -6.18
N VAL A 69 2.25 1.90 -4.92
CA VAL A 69 1.62 1.13 -3.85
C VAL A 69 0.75 2.12 -3.05
N LEU A 70 -0.55 1.91 -3.08
CA LEU A 70 -1.50 2.78 -2.40
C LEU A 70 -1.91 2.14 -1.08
N MET A 71 -1.63 2.84 0.00
CA MET A 71 -1.97 2.41 1.36
C MET A 71 -2.99 3.37 1.97
N LYS A 72 -3.71 2.90 2.99
CA LYS A 72 -4.67 3.73 3.74
C LYS A 72 -5.79 4.33 2.88
N ALA A 73 -6.27 3.57 1.89
CA ALA A 73 -7.30 4.03 0.98
C ALA A 73 -8.74 3.79 1.48
N ALA A 74 -8.93 2.97 2.52
CA ALA A 74 -10.25 2.48 2.93
C ALA A 74 -11.28 3.58 3.20
N SER A 75 -10.89 4.67 3.85
CA SER A 75 -11.80 5.77 4.18
C SER A 75 -12.30 6.55 2.96
N LYS A 76 -11.62 6.44 1.83
CA LYS A 76 -11.96 7.14 0.59
C LYS A 76 -12.02 6.18 -0.60
N MET A 77 -12.36 4.93 -0.34
CA MET A 77 -12.29 3.88 -1.37
C MET A 77 -13.17 4.19 -2.59
N GLY A 78 -14.33 4.79 -2.42
CA GLY A 78 -15.19 5.17 -3.55
C GLY A 78 -14.51 6.15 -4.50
N GLU A 79 -13.84 7.17 -3.97
CA GLU A 79 -13.09 8.16 -4.76
C GLU A 79 -11.86 7.51 -5.40
N VAL A 80 -11.14 6.71 -4.64
CA VAL A 80 -9.94 6.00 -5.12
C VAL A 80 -10.30 5.07 -6.27
N LYS A 81 -11.36 4.27 -6.10
CA LYS A 81 -11.86 3.36 -7.15
C LYS A 81 -12.15 4.11 -8.45
N LYS A 82 -12.87 5.24 -8.34
CA LYS A 82 -13.22 6.05 -9.51
C LYS A 82 -11.98 6.51 -10.28
N MET A 83 -10.98 7.02 -9.57
CA MET A 83 -9.74 7.47 -10.18
C MET A 83 -8.95 6.33 -10.81
N LEU A 84 -8.95 5.16 -10.16
CA LEU A 84 -8.29 3.96 -10.68
C LEU A 84 -8.96 3.45 -11.96
N MET A 85 -10.27 3.53 -12.05
CA MET A 85 -10.99 3.15 -13.26
C MET A 85 -10.66 4.06 -14.45
N GLU A 86 -10.34 5.33 -14.18
CA GLU A 86 -10.04 6.33 -15.20
C GLU A 86 -8.53 6.38 -15.58
N CYS A 87 -7.65 5.80 -14.77
CA CYS A 87 -6.20 5.97 -14.97
C CYS A 87 -5.60 5.16 -16.11
N GLY A 88 -6.26 4.12 -16.58
CA GLY A 88 -5.77 3.29 -17.69
C GLY A 88 -4.58 2.40 -17.38
N GLN A 89 -4.23 2.24 -16.10
CA GLN A 89 -3.11 1.42 -15.64
C GLN A 89 -3.61 0.09 -15.10
N ASP A 90 -2.68 -0.86 -14.92
CA ASP A 90 -3.00 -2.16 -14.32
C ASP A 90 -3.15 -2.01 -12.82
N VAL A 91 -4.28 -2.46 -12.30
CA VAL A 91 -4.64 -2.32 -10.89
C VAL A 91 -4.93 -3.69 -10.29
N VAL A 92 -4.35 -3.96 -9.13
CA VAL A 92 -4.71 -5.12 -8.31
C VAL A 92 -4.84 -4.66 -6.86
N MET A 93 -5.86 -5.15 -6.17
CA MET A 93 -6.03 -4.90 -4.74
C MET A 93 -6.13 -6.22 -4.00
N ILE A 94 -5.53 -6.27 -2.82
CA ILE A 94 -5.70 -7.40 -1.92
C ILE A 94 -6.22 -6.90 -0.58
N GLU A 95 -7.23 -7.58 -0.06
CA GLU A 95 -7.76 -7.35 1.28
C GLU A 95 -7.30 -8.48 2.17
N ASN A 96 -6.91 -8.15 3.40
CA ASN A 96 -6.55 -9.12 4.44
C ASN A 96 -5.52 -10.16 3.98
N CYS A 97 -4.45 -9.71 3.32
CA CYS A 97 -3.39 -10.59 2.81
C CYS A 97 -2.84 -11.51 3.90
N GLY A 98 -2.87 -12.83 3.64
CA GLY A 98 -2.39 -13.84 4.58
C GLY A 98 -3.27 -14.05 5.81
N MET A 99 -4.46 -13.47 5.83
CA MET A 99 -5.41 -13.55 6.94
C MET A 99 -6.68 -14.26 6.50
N PRO A 100 -7.52 -14.74 7.45
CA PRO A 100 -8.87 -15.18 7.11
C PRO A 100 -9.65 -14.04 6.44
N GLY A 101 -10.37 -14.35 5.37
CA GLY A 101 -11.09 -13.33 4.61
C GLY A 101 -10.25 -12.65 3.52
N GLU A 102 -9.09 -13.20 3.18
CA GLU A 102 -8.28 -12.69 2.07
C GLU A 102 -9.10 -12.69 0.77
N LYS A 103 -9.09 -11.54 0.08
CA LYS A 103 -9.74 -11.37 -1.21
C LYS A 103 -8.80 -10.63 -2.15
N ILE A 104 -8.71 -11.11 -3.38
CA ILE A 104 -7.90 -10.49 -4.44
C ILE A 104 -8.82 -9.94 -5.51
N HIS A 105 -8.67 -8.66 -5.82
CA HIS A 105 -9.43 -7.97 -6.86
C HIS A 105 -8.46 -7.57 -7.96
N ARG A 106 -8.63 -8.12 -9.16
CA ARG A 106 -7.64 -8.02 -10.23
C ARG A 106 -7.87 -6.86 -11.21
N SER A 107 -8.87 -6.05 -10.95
CA SER A 107 -9.12 -4.84 -11.74
C SER A 107 -9.75 -3.78 -10.84
N ALA A 108 -9.71 -2.52 -11.30
CA ALA A 108 -10.30 -1.43 -10.55
C ALA A 108 -11.82 -1.60 -10.39
N GLU A 109 -12.49 -2.16 -11.39
CA GLU A 109 -13.94 -2.40 -11.36
C GLU A 109 -14.35 -3.38 -10.26
N GLU A 110 -13.49 -4.33 -9.94
CA GLU A 110 -13.76 -5.34 -8.91
C GLU A 110 -13.61 -4.83 -7.48
N ILE A 111 -13.02 -3.67 -7.28
CA ILE A 111 -12.77 -3.13 -5.94
C ILE A 111 -14.09 -2.76 -5.27
N PRO A 112 -14.41 -3.33 -4.08
CA PRO A 112 -15.61 -2.94 -3.34
C PRO A 112 -15.39 -1.59 -2.66
N GLU A 113 -16.41 -0.74 -2.63
CA GLU A 113 -16.32 0.57 -1.97
C GLU A 113 -16.23 0.45 -0.44
N ASP A 114 -16.67 -0.67 0.11
CA ASP A 114 -16.59 -1.00 1.54
C ASP A 114 -15.41 -1.92 1.88
N ALA A 115 -14.33 -1.82 1.13
CA ALA A 115 -13.14 -2.65 1.33
C ALA A 115 -12.60 -2.55 2.75
N SER A 116 -11.98 -3.64 3.23
CA SER A 116 -11.39 -3.72 4.54
C SER A 116 -10.33 -2.64 4.78
N TYR A 117 -10.17 -2.22 6.04
CA TYR A 117 -9.06 -1.37 6.45
C TYR A 117 -7.70 -1.98 6.05
N TYR A 118 -7.57 -3.30 6.13
CA TYR A 118 -6.36 -4.02 5.74
C TYR A 118 -6.35 -4.30 4.23
N SER A 119 -6.41 -3.26 3.43
CA SER A 119 -6.36 -3.36 1.97
C SER A 119 -5.14 -2.61 1.43
N LEU A 120 -4.61 -3.13 0.32
CA LEU A 120 -3.45 -2.56 -0.34
C LEU A 120 -3.65 -2.65 -1.84
N ILE A 121 -3.35 -1.57 -2.55
CA ILE A 121 -3.54 -1.48 -3.98
C ILE A 121 -2.18 -1.31 -4.65
N ILE A 122 -1.94 -2.08 -5.70
CA ILE A 122 -0.75 -1.95 -6.54
C ILE A 122 -1.20 -1.46 -7.91
N VAL A 123 -0.61 -0.36 -8.37
CA VAL A 123 -0.88 0.22 -9.69
C VAL A 123 0.42 0.18 -10.50
N LYS A 124 0.39 -0.49 -11.64
CA LYS A 124 1.54 -0.59 -12.53
C LYS A 124 1.20 0.03 -13.88
N GLU A 125 2.17 0.70 -14.46
CA GLU A 125 2.05 1.19 -15.84
C GLU A 125 1.89 -0.01 -16.80
N LYS A 126 1.03 0.17 -17.78
CA LYS A 126 0.85 -0.82 -18.84
C LYS A 126 2.01 -0.79 -19.84
#